data_38463aafbb1aab617d2ec2044315803c
#
_entry.id   38463aafbb1aab617d2ec2044315803c
#
_cell.length_a   1.000
_cell.length_b   1.000
_cell.length_c   1.000
_cell.angle_alpha   90.00
_cell.angle_beta   90.00
_cell.angle_gamma   90.00
#
_symmetry.space_group_name_H-M   'P 1'
#
loop_
_entity.id
_entity.type
_entity.pdbx_description
1 polymer ?
#
loop_
_entity_poly.entity_id
_entity_poly.type
_entity_poly.pdbx_seq_one_letter_code
_entity_poly.pdbx_strand_id
1 'polypeptide(L)'
;MDRNGIWELITLTDNEKIPKYRQLQSEIERLIAEGVLETNTRLPGENDFFARLGLSRTTIRKAFEMLEQAHLIYRVQGHGTFIGSKPLSAVEIRENNNSNKNAGLIGVVVPNITNEIYPFIISGVEQTLRSKHMYVFSANSGGSRDRELWIINNMINNSIAGLVLEPLYSNQNGGNSRLVSLLESINIPIVLLSNDIPSLNCSKVMQDDENGGREITRLFLDQGHKRIAYIYNDRISSAFERRKGYRAALEAAGIAHDERLEIAYNDEEGLVYPGYVLTKQLLENNDLGVTAIFYFNDDLAFQGMTAAQSLNFAIPRDISIAGYDDIPRSRLEGIQLTTISHPKTLLGTIAASLLLEQFELTDKPVKRTITIHSSVVHRNTIAPPPEKV
;
A
#
# COMPACT_ATOMS: atom_id res chain seq x y z
N MET A 1 22.51 22.34 -15.09
CA MET A 1 23.12 23.66 -15.36
C MET A 1 24.63 23.56 -15.32
N ASP A 2 25.34 24.16 -16.28
CA ASP A 2 26.82 24.10 -16.31
C ASP A 2 27.39 24.94 -15.16
N ARG A 3 28.49 24.50 -14.54
CA ARG A 3 29.09 25.10 -13.35
C ARG A 3 29.44 26.61 -13.50
N ASN A 4 29.41 27.13 -14.69
CA ASN A 4 29.70 28.53 -14.99
C ASN A 4 28.47 29.47 -14.93
N GLY A 5 27.25 28.97 -14.99
CA GLY A 5 26.04 29.80 -15.08
C GLY A 5 25.59 30.47 -13.77
N ILE A 6 25.98 29.95 -12.61
CA ILE A 6 25.51 30.46 -11.32
C ILE A 6 26.09 31.85 -10.98
N TRP A 7 27.31 32.15 -11.50
CA TRP A 7 28.02 33.39 -11.16
C TRP A 7 27.37 34.66 -11.73
N GLU A 8 26.68 34.54 -12.87
CA GLU A 8 25.96 35.64 -13.53
C GLU A 8 24.63 35.95 -12.85
N LEU A 9 24.14 34.99 -12.05
CA LEU A 9 22.84 35.07 -11.38
C LEU A 9 22.93 35.60 -9.95
N ILE A 10 24.12 35.54 -9.31
CA ILE A 10 24.36 36.04 -7.96
C ILE A 10 24.75 37.51 -8.02
N THR A 11 23.87 38.38 -7.52
CA THR A 11 24.09 39.83 -7.49
C THR A 11 24.31 40.29 -6.05
N LEU A 12 25.52 40.76 -5.75
CA LEU A 12 25.86 41.34 -4.45
C LEU A 12 25.92 42.86 -4.57
N THR A 13 25.22 43.57 -3.70
CA THR A 13 25.19 45.02 -3.68
C THR A 13 26.22 45.60 -2.70
N ASP A 14 26.71 46.82 -2.94
CA ASP A 14 27.61 47.52 -2.02
C ASP A 14 26.88 48.19 -0.86
N ASN A 15 25.74 47.66 -0.51
CA ASN A 15 24.97 48.17 0.62
C ASN A 15 25.61 47.77 1.96
N GLU A 16 26.27 48.68 2.65
CA GLU A 16 26.94 48.43 3.92
C GLU A 16 25.97 48.02 5.06
N LYS A 17 24.66 48.27 4.90
CA LYS A 17 23.65 47.91 5.92
C LYS A 17 23.37 46.41 5.97
N ILE A 18 23.64 45.66 4.90
CA ILE A 18 23.41 44.21 4.82
C ILE A 18 24.74 43.50 4.72
N PRO A 19 25.15 42.70 5.72
CA PRO A 19 26.39 41.97 5.70
C PRO A 19 26.49 41.07 4.47
N LYS A 20 27.65 41.00 3.82
CA LYS A 20 27.88 40.23 2.57
C LYS A 20 27.49 38.74 2.70
N TYR A 21 27.63 38.12 3.88
CA TYR A 21 27.20 36.73 4.08
C TYR A 21 25.68 36.56 4.00
N ARG A 22 24.90 37.55 4.45
CA ARG A 22 23.44 37.55 4.32
C ARG A 22 22.99 37.80 2.90
N GLN A 23 23.69 38.68 2.16
CA GLN A 23 23.42 38.89 0.76
C GLN A 23 23.63 37.59 -0.04
N LEU A 24 24.75 36.90 0.19
CA LEU A 24 25.04 35.61 -0.45
C LEU A 24 24.02 34.54 -0.08
N GLN A 25 23.61 34.46 1.18
CA GLN A 25 22.55 33.57 1.63
C GLN A 25 21.25 33.83 0.86
N SER A 26 20.75 35.07 0.87
CA SER A 26 19.49 35.44 0.22
C SER A 26 19.49 35.22 -1.29
N GLU A 27 20.63 35.43 -1.95
CA GLU A 27 20.75 35.15 -3.38
C GLU A 27 20.65 33.65 -3.69
N ILE A 28 21.29 32.79 -2.90
CA ILE A 28 21.19 31.35 -3.06
C ILE A 28 19.76 30.89 -2.74
N GLU A 29 19.13 31.41 -1.68
CA GLU A 29 17.73 31.13 -1.32
C GLU A 29 16.78 31.51 -2.47
N ARG A 30 16.97 32.66 -3.08
CA ARG A 30 16.19 33.12 -4.23
C ARG A 30 16.31 32.16 -5.42
N LEU A 31 17.55 31.77 -5.75
CA LEU A 31 17.81 30.83 -6.87
C LEU A 31 17.22 29.44 -6.65
N ILE A 32 17.14 29.00 -5.39
CA ILE A 32 16.45 27.75 -5.02
C ILE A 32 14.94 27.93 -5.17
N ALA A 33 14.39 29.02 -4.66
CA ALA A 33 12.95 29.31 -4.71
C ALA A 33 12.42 29.49 -6.16
N GLU A 34 13.25 30.08 -7.03
CA GLU A 34 12.97 30.22 -8.47
C GLU A 34 13.16 28.93 -9.28
N GLY A 35 13.61 27.83 -8.64
CA GLY A 35 13.87 26.55 -9.31
C GLY A 35 15.09 26.54 -10.21
N VAL A 36 15.96 27.56 -10.15
CA VAL A 36 17.20 27.66 -10.92
C VAL A 36 18.25 26.68 -10.35
N LEU A 37 18.27 26.54 -9.04
CA LEU A 37 19.08 25.55 -8.32
C LEU A 37 18.19 24.41 -7.85
N GLU A 38 18.20 23.32 -8.60
CA GLU A 38 17.41 22.12 -8.31
C GLU A 38 17.99 21.30 -7.14
N THR A 39 17.14 20.58 -6.42
CA THR A 39 17.57 19.67 -5.34
C THR A 39 18.58 18.64 -5.84
N ASN A 40 19.59 18.33 -5.01
CA ASN A 40 20.75 17.49 -5.32
C ASN A 40 21.73 18.08 -6.36
N THR A 41 21.53 19.31 -6.81
CA THR A 41 22.54 20.02 -7.60
C THR A 41 23.75 20.33 -6.73
N ARG A 42 24.96 20.03 -7.23
CA ARG A 42 26.20 20.35 -6.52
C ARG A 42 26.54 21.84 -6.67
N LEU A 43 26.65 22.53 -5.55
CA LEU A 43 27.16 23.91 -5.50
C LEU A 43 28.67 23.95 -5.80
N PRO A 44 29.17 25.06 -6.39
CA PRO A 44 30.61 25.34 -6.41
C PRO A 44 31.20 25.32 -5.01
N GLY A 45 32.49 25.02 -4.90
CA GLY A 45 33.17 24.98 -3.63
C GLY A 45 33.42 26.36 -3.02
N GLU A 46 33.69 26.43 -1.71
CA GLU A 46 34.02 27.70 -1.01
C GLU A 46 35.17 28.45 -1.70
N ASN A 47 36.13 27.74 -2.30
CA ASN A 47 37.24 28.33 -3.04
C ASN A 47 36.78 28.97 -4.35
N ASP A 48 35.78 28.42 -5.01
CA ASP A 48 35.22 28.97 -6.25
C ASP A 48 34.48 30.27 -5.96
N PHE A 49 33.68 30.30 -4.88
CA PHE A 49 33.02 31.51 -4.39
C PHE A 49 34.03 32.59 -4.00
N PHE A 50 35.10 32.23 -3.33
CA PHE A 50 36.19 33.16 -3.00
C PHE A 50 36.82 33.78 -4.27
N ALA A 51 37.15 32.96 -5.25
CA ALA A 51 37.80 33.39 -6.49
C ALA A 51 36.89 34.25 -7.38
N ARG A 52 35.60 33.96 -7.41
CA ARG A 52 34.65 34.61 -8.34
C ARG A 52 33.96 35.83 -7.75
N LEU A 53 33.60 35.81 -6.45
CA LEU A 53 32.88 36.91 -5.80
C LEU A 53 33.74 37.84 -4.95
N GLY A 54 35.03 37.52 -4.76
CA GLY A 54 35.94 38.35 -3.96
C GLY A 54 35.59 38.38 -2.45
N LEU A 55 34.74 37.47 -1.97
CA LEU A 55 34.33 37.41 -0.59
C LEU A 55 35.36 36.66 0.27
N SER A 56 35.53 37.06 1.56
CA SER A 56 36.40 36.30 2.45
C SER A 56 35.86 34.88 2.70
N ARG A 57 36.79 33.93 2.95
CA ARG A 57 36.41 32.54 3.27
C ARG A 57 35.49 32.46 4.48
N THR A 58 35.69 33.31 5.48
CA THR A 58 34.84 33.38 6.67
C THR A 58 33.41 33.84 6.33
N THR A 59 33.28 34.80 5.41
CA THR A 59 31.99 35.28 4.90
C THR A 59 31.21 34.18 4.17
N ILE A 60 31.89 33.44 3.27
CA ILE A 60 31.30 32.35 2.51
C ILE A 60 30.88 31.20 3.44
N ARG A 61 31.78 30.84 4.37
CA ARG A 61 31.48 29.75 5.33
C ARG A 61 30.28 30.08 6.18
N LYS A 62 30.16 31.32 6.67
CA LYS A 62 29.03 31.78 7.47
C LYS A 62 27.70 31.75 6.69
N ALA A 63 27.71 32.15 5.42
CA ALA A 63 26.54 32.02 4.55
C ALA A 63 26.11 30.56 4.37
N PHE A 64 27.08 29.67 4.12
CA PHE A 64 26.82 28.24 3.95
C PHE A 64 26.33 27.57 5.25
N GLU A 65 26.85 27.94 6.40
CA GLU A 65 26.35 27.46 7.71
C GLU A 65 24.88 27.85 7.93
N MET A 66 24.50 29.08 7.56
CA MET A 66 23.10 29.51 7.68
C MET A 66 22.17 28.78 6.71
N LEU A 67 22.59 28.55 5.47
CA LEU A 67 21.85 27.76 4.50
C LEU A 67 21.72 26.30 4.94
N GLU A 68 22.74 25.73 5.56
CA GLU A 68 22.74 24.37 6.11
C GLU A 68 21.80 24.25 7.31
N GLN A 69 21.81 25.25 8.22
CA GLN A 69 20.85 25.34 9.35
C GLN A 69 19.40 25.48 8.88
N ALA A 70 19.17 26.16 7.73
CA ALA A 70 17.88 26.27 7.09
C ALA A 70 17.49 25.03 6.26
N HIS A 71 18.31 23.99 6.27
CA HIS A 71 18.12 22.75 5.46
C HIS A 71 18.02 22.99 3.95
N LEU A 72 18.57 24.09 3.47
CA LEU A 72 18.59 24.44 2.04
C LEU A 72 19.80 23.88 1.30
N ILE A 73 20.86 23.56 2.03
CA ILE A 73 22.03 22.86 1.50
C ILE A 73 22.51 21.79 2.49
N TYR A 74 23.29 20.81 1.99
CA TYR A 74 23.96 19.82 2.81
C TYR A 74 25.38 19.55 2.29
N ARG A 75 26.29 19.16 3.19
CA ARG A 75 27.68 18.83 2.87
C ARG A 75 27.91 17.33 2.86
N VAL A 76 28.64 16.86 1.86
CA VAL A 76 29.10 15.46 1.77
C VAL A 76 30.63 15.49 1.82
N GLN A 77 31.22 14.87 2.85
CA GLN A 77 32.65 14.86 3.05
C GLN A 77 33.37 14.27 1.83
N GLY A 78 34.34 15.00 1.28
CA GLY A 78 35.08 14.61 0.08
C GLY A 78 34.33 14.81 -1.25
N HIS A 79 33.02 15.11 -1.24
CA HIS A 79 32.21 15.23 -2.45
C HIS A 79 31.68 16.65 -2.71
N GLY A 80 31.59 17.51 -1.67
CA GLY A 80 31.20 18.91 -1.77
C GLY A 80 29.86 19.25 -1.11
N THR A 81 29.30 20.40 -1.48
CA THR A 81 28.04 20.92 -0.96
C THR A 81 26.94 20.78 -2.02
N PHE A 82 25.74 20.41 -1.62
CA PHE A 82 24.59 20.12 -2.50
C PHE A 82 23.36 20.89 -2.03
N ILE A 83 22.47 21.22 -2.98
CA ILE A 83 21.18 21.87 -2.70
C ILE A 83 20.18 20.87 -2.10
N GLY A 84 19.43 21.31 -1.10
CA GLY A 84 18.38 20.55 -0.44
C GLY A 84 18.79 20.04 0.93
N SER A 85 17.93 19.27 1.55
CA SER A 85 18.24 18.54 2.78
C SER A 85 19.11 17.32 2.43
N LYS A 86 20.13 17.07 3.24
CA LYS A 86 20.94 15.87 3.10
C LYS A 86 20.01 14.65 3.06
N PRO A 87 20.05 13.83 2.00
CA PRO A 87 19.35 12.57 2.04
C PRO A 87 19.82 11.84 3.28
N LEU A 88 18.91 11.39 4.13
CA LEU A 88 19.24 10.52 5.24
C LEU A 88 19.91 9.28 4.63
N SER A 89 21.22 9.27 4.57
CA SER A 89 21.94 8.11 4.10
C SER A 89 21.75 7.00 5.12
N ALA A 90 21.55 5.78 4.66
CA ALA A 90 21.50 4.61 5.53
C ALA A 90 22.77 4.47 6.41
N VAL A 91 23.87 5.11 6.01
CA VAL A 91 25.11 5.21 6.79
C VAL A 91 24.91 6.09 8.02
N GLU A 92 24.15 7.20 7.94
CA GLU A 92 23.90 8.08 9.10
C GLU A 92 22.80 7.56 10.01
N ILE A 93 21.81 6.87 9.45
CA ILE A 93 20.89 6.04 10.24
C ILE A 93 21.69 4.95 10.98
N ARG A 94 22.71 4.38 10.35
CA ARG A 94 23.62 3.40 10.97
C ARG A 94 24.63 4.03 11.94
N GLU A 95 25.15 5.23 11.71
CA GLU A 95 26.13 5.89 12.58
C GLU A 95 25.47 6.55 13.81
N ASN A 96 24.30 7.16 13.68
CA ASN A 96 23.48 7.57 14.84
C ASN A 96 22.90 6.40 15.62
N ASN A 97 22.80 5.22 15.00
CA ASN A 97 22.37 3.97 15.60
C ASN A 97 23.53 3.06 16.05
N ASN A 98 24.80 3.50 15.98
CA ASN A 98 25.92 2.74 16.56
C ASN A 98 25.88 2.65 18.10
N SER A 99 24.97 3.36 18.76
CA SER A 99 24.53 3.09 20.13
C SER A 99 23.35 2.09 20.21
N ASN A 100 22.64 1.81 19.08
CA ASN A 100 21.56 0.82 18.99
C ASN A 100 21.69 0.04 17.67
N LYS A 101 22.40 -1.08 17.71
CA LYS A 101 22.77 -1.92 16.56
C LYS A 101 21.60 -2.51 15.74
N ASN A 102 20.32 -2.17 16.03
CA ASN A 102 19.14 -2.81 15.45
C ASN A 102 18.09 -1.84 14.89
N ALA A 103 18.32 -0.52 14.84
CA ALA A 103 17.32 0.39 14.28
C ALA A 103 17.41 0.38 12.74
N GLY A 104 16.36 -0.12 12.09
CA GLY A 104 16.25 -0.20 10.64
C GLY A 104 14.93 0.38 10.14
N LEU A 105 14.91 0.86 8.90
CA LEU A 105 13.70 1.30 8.22
C LEU A 105 13.10 0.14 7.43
N ILE A 106 11.86 -0.22 7.71
CA ILE A 106 11.13 -1.28 7.02
C ILE A 106 10.12 -0.68 6.05
N GLY A 107 10.26 -1.04 4.78
CA GLY A 107 9.27 -0.67 3.76
C GLY A 107 8.00 -1.51 3.91
N VAL A 108 6.83 -0.86 3.85
CA VAL A 108 5.53 -1.53 3.76
C VAL A 108 4.78 -0.96 2.56
N VAL A 109 4.60 -1.79 1.53
CA VAL A 109 3.91 -1.37 0.28
C VAL A 109 2.58 -2.08 0.17
N VAL A 110 1.52 -1.29 0.04
CA VAL A 110 0.14 -1.78 -0.04
C VAL A 110 -0.58 -1.21 -1.27
N PRO A 111 -1.59 -1.93 -1.81
CA PRO A 111 -2.32 -1.50 -3.00
C PRO A 111 -3.14 -0.21 -2.80
N ASN A 112 -3.82 -0.08 -1.67
CA ASN A 112 -4.73 1.03 -1.42
C ASN A 112 -4.83 1.37 0.07
N ILE A 113 -4.04 2.33 0.53
CA ILE A 113 -4.00 2.75 1.94
C ILE A 113 -5.34 3.34 2.45
N THR A 114 -6.23 3.74 1.54
CA THR A 114 -7.55 4.29 1.90
C THR A 114 -8.58 3.19 2.21
N ASN A 115 -8.32 1.94 1.84
CA ASN A 115 -9.15 0.82 2.25
C ASN A 115 -8.94 0.54 3.74
N GLU A 116 -10.03 0.38 4.48
CA GLU A 116 -10.06 0.28 5.94
C GLU A 116 -9.29 -0.93 6.53
N ILE A 117 -8.83 -1.90 5.72
CA ILE A 117 -8.01 -3.01 6.22
C ILE A 117 -6.55 -2.63 6.45
N TYR A 118 -5.95 -1.79 5.57
CA TYR A 118 -4.52 -1.52 5.59
C TYR A 118 -4.02 -0.74 6.79
N PRO A 119 -4.75 0.25 7.35
CA PRO A 119 -4.33 0.91 8.59
C PRO A 119 -4.10 -0.08 9.74
N PHE A 120 -4.92 -1.12 9.86
CA PHE A 120 -4.75 -2.15 10.90
C PHE A 120 -3.59 -3.09 10.60
N ILE A 121 -3.36 -3.47 9.34
CA ILE A 121 -2.20 -4.28 8.92
C ILE A 121 -0.91 -3.52 9.24
N ILE A 122 -0.81 -2.25 8.82
CA ILE A 122 0.35 -1.39 9.06
C ILE A 122 0.58 -1.20 10.56
N SER A 123 -0.49 -1.01 11.34
CA SER A 123 -0.40 -0.92 12.81
C SER A 123 0.17 -2.20 13.43
N GLY A 124 -0.23 -3.38 12.94
CA GLY A 124 0.31 -4.66 13.41
C GLY A 124 1.81 -4.79 13.11
N VAL A 125 2.25 -4.36 11.92
CA VAL A 125 3.67 -4.30 11.55
C VAL A 125 4.42 -3.34 12.48
N GLU A 126 3.92 -2.11 12.65
CA GLU A 126 4.56 -1.06 13.45
C GLU A 126 4.72 -1.48 14.91
N GLN A 127 3.65 -2.00 15.53
CA GLN A 127 3.67 -2.43 16.92
C GLN A 127 4.71 -3.53 17.17
N THR A 128 4.85 -4.46 16.23
CA THR A 128 5.83 -5.56 16.35
C THR A 128 7.26 -5.04 16.18
N LEU A 129 7.51 -4.16 15.24
CA LEU A 129 8.83 -3.60 14.94
C LEU A 129 9.31 -2.61 16.01
N ARG A 130 8.39 -1.91 16.69
CA ARG A 130 8.70 -0.94 17.75
C ARG A 130 9.55 -1.56 18.87
N SER A 131 9.29 -2.81 19.25
CA SER A 131 10.06 -3.52 20.27
C SER A 131 11.53 -3.73 19.90
N LYS A 132 11.87 -3.62 18.62
CA LYS A 132 13.24 -3.75 18.07
C LYS A 132 13.81 -2.40 17.62
N HIS A 133 13.17 -1.27 17.98
CA HIS A 133 13.56 0.08 17.58
C HIS A 133 13.62 0.26 16.05
N MET A 134 12.76 -0.43 15.32
CA MET A 134 12.62 -0.31 13.87
C MET A 134 11.42 0.57 13.51
N TYR A 135 11.50 1.26 12.38
CA TYR A 135 10.48 2.19 11.90
C TYR A 135 9.83 1.69 10.62
N VAL A 136 8.56 2.03 10.44
CA VAL A 136 7.80 1.70 9.23
C VAL A 136 7.81 2.88 8.27
N PHE A 137 8.13 2.61 7.02
CA PHE A 137 7.93 3.50 5.89
C PHE A 137 6.86 2.90 4.99
N SER A 138 5.61 3.33 5.18
CA SER A 138 4.48 2.83 4.38
C SER A 138 4.27 3.65 3.12
N ALA A 139 3.93 2.98 2.01
CA ALA A 139 3.58 3.62 0.75
C ALA A 139 2.43 2.91 0.03
N ASN A 140 1.69 3.70 -0.75
CA ASN A 140 0.50 3.29 -1.50
C ASN A 140 0.82 3.21 -3.00
N SER A 141 0.71 2.01 -3.59
CA SER A 141 0.87 1.84 -5.03
C SER A 141 -0.34 2.35 -5.85
N GLY A 142 -1.50 2.52 -5.21
CA GLY A 142 -2.71 3.05 -5.85
C GLY A 142 -3.21 2.19 -7.01
N GLY A 143 -3.00 0.88 -6.96
CA GLY A 143 -3.40 -0.05 -8.04
C GLY A 143 -2.50 0.00 -9.29
N SER A 144 -1.42 0.79 -9.29
CA SER A 144 -0.52 0.95 -10.44
C SER A 144 0.77 0.15 -10.29
N ARG A 145 1.04 -0.76 -11.23
CA ARG A 145 2.27 -1.56 -11.28
C ARG A 145 3.54 -0.72 -11.44
N ASP A 146 3.49 0.29 -12.29
CA ASP A 146 4.64 1.17 -12.52
C ASP A 146 4.94 1.98 -11.26
N ARG A 147 3.90 2.42 -10.54
CA ARG A 147 4.05 3.11 -9.26
C ARG A 147 4.56 2.17 -8.17
N GLU A 148 4.09 0.92 -8.11
CA GLU A 148 4.61 -0.11 -7.20
C GLU A 148 6.12 -0.31 -7.39
N LEU A 149 6.57 -0.54 -8.63
CA LEU A 149 7.98 -0.67 -8.98
C LEU A 149 8.79 0.59 -8.62
N TRP A 150 8.26 1.77 -8.93
CA TRP A 150 8.90 3.03 -8.60
C TRP A 150 9.06 3.21 -7.08
N ILE A 151 8.02 2.91 -6.30
CA ILE A 151 8.06 2.97 -4.84
C ILE A 151 9.12 2.03 -4.28
N ILE A 152 9.11 0.75 -4.69
CA ILE A 152 10.06 -0.25 -4.21
C ILE A 152 11.49 0.15 -4.54
N ASN A 153 11.76 0.60 -5.77
CA ASN A 153 13.09 1.11 -6.16
C ASN A 153 13.54 2.28 -5.28
N ASN A 154 12.64 3.24 -5.00
CA ASN A 154 12.99 4.37 -4.14
C ASN A 154 13.23 3.94 -2.70
N MET A 155 12.45 3.00 -2.16
CA MET A 155 12.68 2.45 -0.83
C MET A 155 14.04 1.76 -0.73
N ILE A 156 14.41 0.97 -1.74
CA ILE A 156 15.73 0.31 -1.83
C ILE A 156 16.86 1.34 -1.88
N ASN A 157 16.73 2.37 -2.72
CA ASN A 157 17.71 3.45 -2.83
C ASN A 157 17.84 4.25 -1.52
N ASN A 158 16.81 4.30 -0.70
CA ASN A 158 16.82 4.88 0.64
C ASN A 158 17.19 3.84 1.72
N SER A 159 17.77 2.71 1.32
CA SER A 159 18.37 1.70 2.18
C SER A 159 17.43 1.15 3.26
N ILE A 160 16.20 0.78 2.90
CA ILE A 160 15.35 -0.01 3.78
C ILE A 160 16.06 -1.31 4.18
N ALA A 161 15.87 -1.74 5.41
CA ALA A 161 16.45 -2.97 5.93
C ALA A 161 15.64 -4.23 5.55
N GLY A 162 14.35 -4.07 5.26
CA GLY A 162 13.45 -5.16 4.86
C GLY A 162 12.19 -4.62 4.21
N LEU A 163 11.44 -5.51 3.57
CA LEU A 163 10.22 -5.16 2.82
C LEU A 163 9.06 -6.09 3.18
N VAL A 164 7.93 -5.50 3.54
CA VAL A 164 6.62 -6.15 3.59
C VAL A 164 5.82 -5.65 2.40
N LEU A 165 5.37 -6.53 1.54
CA LEU A 165 4.73 -6.20 0.27
C LEU A 165 3.43 -6.97 0.08
N GLU A 166 2.33 -6.27 -0.17
CA GLU A 166 1.16 -6.86 -0.81
C GLU A 166 1.23 -6.55 -2.31
N PRO A 167 1.63 -7.53 -3.15
CA PRO A 167 1.82 -7.29 -4.58
C PRO A 167 0.48 -7.11 -5.28
N LEU A 168 0.44 -6.19 -6.25
CA LEU A 168 -0.79 -5.83 -6.97
C LEU A 168 -1.36 -6.95 -7.80
N TYR A 169 -0.69 -7.83 -8.33
CA TYR A 169 -1.22 -8.92 -9.14
C TYR A 169 -0.35 -10.15 -8.97
N SER A 170 -0.96 -11.20 -8.48
CA SER A 170 -0.37 -12.51 -8.52
C SER A 170 -0.79 -13.21 -9.82
N ASN A 171 0.15 -13.66 -10.60
CA ASN A 171 0.13 -14.83 -11.47
C ASN A 171 -0.86 -15.05 -12.60
N GLN A 172 -1.80 -14.25 -12.90
CA GLN A 172 -2.54 -14.45 -14.14
C GLN A 172 -1.86 -13.67 -15.27
N ASN A 173 -1.27 -14.38 -16.22
CA ASN A 173 -0.67 -13.87 -17.47
C ASN A 173 0.72 -13.20 -17.43
N GLY A 174 1.68 -13.71 -16.66
CA GLY A 174 3.11 -13.32 -16.81
C GLY A 174 3.46 -11.88 -16.43
N GLY A 175 2.58 -11.18 -15.72
CA GLY A 175 2.62 -9.74 -15.55
C GLY A 175 3.62 -9.18 -14.53
N ASN A 176 4.30 -10.02 -13.73
CA ASN A 176 5.17 -9.56 -12.64
C ASN A 176 6.67 -9.74 -12.89
N SER A 177 7.10 -10.00 -14.13
CA SER A 177 8.51 -10.30 -14.42
C SER A 177 9.47 -9.18 -13.95
N ARG A 178 9.11 -7.91 -14.15
CA ARG A 178 9.92 -6.77 -13.68
C ARG A 178 9.98 -6.70 -12.15
N LEU A 179 8.87 -6.92 -11.47
CA LEU A 179 8.82 -6.95 -10.00
C LEU A 179 9.63 -8.10 -9.44
N VAL A 180 9.47 -9.31 -10.00
CA VAL A 180 10.25 -10.49 -9.60
C VAL A 180 11.74 -10.23 -9.78
N SER A 181 12.18 -9.76 -10.97
CA SER A 181 13.59 -9.45 -11.23
C SER A 181 14.15 -8.40 -10.26
N LEU A 182 13.35 -7.38 -9.92
CA LEU A 182 13.74 -6.38 -8.93
C LEU A 182 13.90 -7.02 -7.55
N LEU A 183 12.91 -7.78 -7.08
CA LEU A 183 12.90 -8.38 -5.75
C LEU A 183 13.99 -9.47 -5.59
N GLU A 184 14.32 -10.20 -6.66
CA GLU A 184 15.43 -11.16 -6.68
C GLU A 184 16.81 -10.49 -6.67
N SER A 185 16.91 -9.27 -7.20
CA SER A 185 18.17 -8.52 -7.26
C SER A 185 18.59 -7.90 -5.93
N ILE A 186 17.67 -7.81 -4.95
CA ILE A 186 17.92 -7.17 -3.67
C ILE A 186 18.25 -8.20 -2.59
N ASN A 187 19.19 -7.84 -1.71
CA ASN A 187 19.64 -8.70 -0.61
C ASN A 187 19.10 -8.21 0.74
N ILE A 188 17.78 -8.04 0.83
CA ILE A 188 17.09 -7.72 2.08
C ILE A 188 15.97 -8.74 2.32
N PRO A 189 15.57 -8.99 3.57
CA PRO A 189 14.40 -9.79 3.88
C PRO A 189 13.12 -9.25 3.24
N ILE A 190 12.34 -10.16 2.64
CA ILE A 190 11.05 -9.85 2.02
C ILE A 190 9.98 -10.77 2.60
N VAL A 191 8.82 -10.20 2.93
CA VAL A 191 7.62 -10.94 3.30
C VAL A 191 6.46 -10.46 2.43
N LEU A 192 5.79 -11.40 1.74
CA LEU A 192 4.56 -11.09 1.01
C LEU A 192 3.35 -11.20 1.92
N LEU A 193 2.36 -10.34 1.66
CA LEU A 193 1.05 -10.33 2.32
C LEU A 193 -0.05 -10.67 1.31
N SER A 194 -1.04 -11.41 1.75
CA SER A 194 -2.33 -11.69 1.08
C SER A 194 -2.22 -12.26 -0.33
N ASN A 195 -1.33 -11.74 -1.15
CA ASN A 195 -1.13 -12.15 -2.54
C ASN A 195 0.22 -12.84 -2.72
N ASP A 196 0.22 -13.95 -3.47
CA ASP A 196 1.44 -14.73 -3.74
C ASP A 196 2.10 -14.32 -5.06
N ILE A 197 3.42 -14.44 -5.09
CA ILE A 197 4.25 -14.46 -6.31
C ILE A 197 4.97 -15.80 -6.31
N PRO A 198 4.40 -16.88 -6.93
CA PRO A 198 4.92 -18.24 -6.82
C PRO A 198 6.36 -18.41 -7.28
N SER A 199 6.83 -17.58 -8.22
CA SER A 199 8.23 -17.59 -8.67
C SER A 199 9.21 -17.00 -7.65
N LEU A 200 8.73 -16.23 -6.67
CA LEU A 200 9.58 -15.57 -5.68
C LEU A 200 9.77 -16.42 -4.42
N ASN A 201 11.01 -16.79 -4.12
CA ASN A 201 11.34 -17.55 -2.92
C ASN A 201 11.47 -16.63 -1.68
N CYS A 202 10.35 -16.29 -1.05
CA CYS A 202 10.30 -15.47 0.15
C CYS A 202 9.27 -16.00 1.15
N SER A 203 9.27 -15.46 2.38
CA SER A 203 8.23 -15.77 3.36
C SER A 203 6.92 -15.08 3.00
N LYS A 204 5.78 -15.68 3.38
CA LYS A 204 4.44 -15.22 3.02
C LYS A 204 3.48 -15.36 4.19
N VAL A 205 2.57 -14.40 4.32
CA VAL A 205 1.42 -14.48 5.22
C VAL A 205 0.16 -14.35 4.36
N MET A 206 -0.60 -15.42 4.32
CA MET A 206 -1.77 -15.54 3.47
C MET A 206 -3.03 -15.67 4.31
N GLN A 207 -4.15 -15.26 3.76
CA GLN A 207 -5.47 -15.58 4.30
C GLN A 207 -6.04 -16.79 3.60
N ASP A 208 -6.85 -17.61 4.29
CA ASP A 208 -7.55 -18.75 3.69
C ASP A 208 -8.82 -18.25 2.96
N ASP A 209 -8.59 -17.55 1.84
CA ASP A 209 -9.65 -16.92 1.06
C ASP A 209 -10.59 -17.95 0.41
N GLU A 210 -10.08 -19.11 0.01
CA GLU A 210 -10.92 -20.17 -0.54
C GLU A 210 -11.90 -20.68 0.52
N ASN A 211 -11.42 -20.96 1.74
CA ASN A 211 -12.30 -21.38 2.81
C ASN A 211 -13.29 -20.27 3.19
N GLY A 212 -12.84 -19.01 3.24
CA GLY A 212 -13.74 -17.87 3.50
C GLY A 212 -14.88 -17.76 2.49
N GLY A 213 -14.56 -17.88 1.19
CA GLY A 213 -15.59 -17.92 0.12
C GLY A 213 -16.54 -19.11 0.25
N ARG A 214 -16.02 -20.27 0.66
CA ARG A 214 -16.81 -21.48 0.90
C ARG A 214 -17.78 -21.28 2.07
N GLU A 215 -17.31 -20.79 3.19
CA GLU A 215 -18.13 -20.63 4.41
C GLU A 215 -19.25 -19.60 4.22
N ILE A 216 -18.98 -18.46 3.56
CA ILE A 216 -20.05 -17.47 3.31
C ILE A 216 -21.09 -17.97 2.33
N THR A 217 -20.67 -18.71 1.31
CA THR A 217 -21.59 -19.31 0.34
C THR A 217 -22.43 -20.41 0.99
N ARG A 218 -21.81 -21.23 1.84
CA ARG A 218 -22.51 -22.25 2.62
C ARG A 218 -23.57 -21.64 3.52
N LEU A 219 -23.28 -20.51 4.16
CA LEU A 219 -24.26 -19.79 4.97
C LEU A 219 -25.52 -19.43 4.17
N PHE A 220 -25.38 -18.94 2.94
CA PHE A 220 -26.54 -18.69 2.07
C PHE A 220 -27.29 -19.98 1.72
N LEU A 221 -26.56 -21.05 1.41
CA LEU A 221 -27.15 -22.35 1.09
C LEU A 221 -27.92 -22.93 2.27
N ASP A 222 -27.40 -22.82 3.48
CA ASP A 222 -28.04 -23.28 4.73
C ASP A 222 -29.34 -22.51 5.02
N GLN A 223 -29.47 -21.25 4.54
CA GLN A 223 -30.70 -20.47 4.57
C GLN A 223 -31.68 -20.83 3.45
N GLY A 224 -31.29 -21.68 2.50
CA GLY A 224 -32.14 -22.15 1.40
C GLY A 224 -31.97 -21.38 0.09
N HIS A 225 -31.01 -20.43 0.00
CA HIS A 225 -30.72 -19.76 -1.27
C HIS A 225 -30.10 -20.71 -2.28
N LYS A 226 -30.56 -20.63 -3.54
CA LYS A 226 -30.03 -21.41 -4.66
C LYS A 226 -29.51 -20.54 -5.81
N ARG A 227 -29.93 -19.29 -5.85
CA ARG A 227 -29.52 -18.29 -6.86
C ARG A 227 -28.71 -17.22 -6.16
N ILE A 228 -27.40 -17.48 -6.00
CA ILE A 228 -26.44 -16.65 -5.29
C ILE A 228 -25.52 -16.02 -6.33
N ALA A 229 -25.47 -14.69 -6.40
CA ALA A 229 -24.50 -14.00 -7.25
C ALA A 229 -23.21 -13.73 -6.49
N TYR A 230 -22.06 -13.72 -7.21
CA TYR A 230 -20.77 -13.30 -6.69
C TYR A 230 -20.24 -12.12 -7.52
N ILE A 231 -20.03 -10.96 -6.88
CA ILE A 231 -19.53 -9.74 -7.53
C ILE A 231 -18.11 -9.47 -7.05
N TYR A 232 -17.13 -9.39 -7.99
CA TYR A 232 -15.73 -9.38 -7.64
C TYR A 232 -14.84 -8.64 -8.66
N ASN A 233 -13.67 -8.18 -8.19
CA ASN A 233 -12.64 -7.62 -9.05
C ASN A 233 -11.77 -8.75 -9.65
N ASP A 234 -11.70 -8.83 -10.98
CA ASP A 234 -10.98 -9.88 -11.70
C ASP A 234 -9.46 -9.68 -11.77
N ARG A 235 -8.93 -8.64 -11.14
CA ARG A 235 -7.49 -8.35 -11.06
C ARG A 235 -6.89 -8.72 -9.70
N ILE A 236 -7.70 -9.13 -8.74
CA ILE A 236 -7.27 -9.41 -7.37
C ILE A 236 -7.25 -10.92 -7.12
N SER A 237 -6.09 -11.47 -6.70
CA SER A 237 -5.95 -12.91 -6.52
C SER A 237 -6.83 -13.48 -5.41
N SER A 238 -7.00 -12.76 -4.30
CA SER A 238 -7.91 -13.19 -3.23
C SER A 238 -9.37 -13.31 -3.71
N ALA A 239 -9.78 -12.49 -4.70
CA ALA A 239 -11.10 -12.62 -5.31
C ALA A 239 -11.28 -13.94 -6.07
N PHE A 240 -10.23 -14.42 -6.72
CA PHE A 240 -10.25 -15.73 -7.39
C PHE A 240 -10.27 -16.89 -6.39
N GLU A 241 -9.52 -16.78 -5.30
CA GLU A 241 -9.54 -17.81 -4.25
C GLU A 241 -10.92 -17.86 -3.57
N ARG A 242 -11.53 -16.71 -3.25
CA ARG A 242 -12.93 -16.64 -2.74
C ARG A 242 -13.92 -17.23 -3.74
N ARG A 243 -13.72 -17.00 -5.05
CA ARG A 243 -14.53 -17.60 -6.12
C ARG A 243 -14.41 -19.12 -6.16
N LYS A 244 -13.21 -19.68 -5.97
CA LYS A 244 -13.03 -21.13 -5.87
C LYS A 244 -13.87 -21.69 -4.71
N GLY A 245 -13.81 -21.05 -3.55
CA GLY A 245 -14.62 -21.43 -2.39
C GLY A 245 -16.12 -21.35 -2.66
N TYR A 246 -16.59 -20.27 -3.31
CA TYR A 246 -17.98 -20.10 -3.74
C TYR A 246 -18.42 -21.26 -4.66
N ARG A 247 -17.67 -21.57 -5.69
CA ARG A 247 -17.96 -22.67 -6.61
C ARG A 247 -17.98 -24.03 -5.91
N ALA A 248 -16.98 -24.29 -5.05
CA ALA A 248 -16.90 -25.53 -4.28
C ALA A 248 -18.11 -25.73 -3.35
N ALA A 249 -18.63 -24.67 -2.74
CA ALA A 249 -19.82 -24.75 -1.90
C ALA A 249 -21.10 -25.08 -2.73
N LEU A 250 -21.26 -24.45 -3.88
CA LEU A 250 -22.38 -24.75 -4.80
C LEU A 250 -22.34 -26.19 -5.29
N GLU A 251 -21.17 -26.65 -5.71
CA GLU A 251 -20.96 -28.04 -6.17
C GLU A 251 -21.30 -29.06 -5.07
N ALA A 252 -20.81 -28.82 -3.84
CA ALA A 252 -21.10 -29.69 -2.70
C ALA A 252 -22.60 -29.74 -2.35
N ALA A 253 -23.35 -28.70 -2.67
CA ALA A 253 -24.81 -28.64 -2.51
C ALA A 253 -25.60 -29.19 -3.73
N GLY A 254 -24.91 -29.69 -4.75
CA GLY A 254 -25.52 -30.19 -5.98
C GLY A 254 -26.16 -29.11 -6.86
N ILE A 255 -25.76 -27.84 -6.70
CA ILE A 255 -26.26 -26.71 -7.49
C ILE A 255 -25.34 -26.52 -8.69
N ALA A 256 -25.92 -26.58 -9.89
CA ALA A 256 -25.18 -26.34 -11.12
C ALA A 256 -24.63 -24.92 -11.17
N HIS A 257 -23.37 -24.81 -11.55
CA HIS A 257 -22.69 -23.53 -11.75
C HIS A 257 -23.36 -22.76 -12.91
N ASP A 258 -23.62 -21.46 -12.69
CA ASP A 258 -24.15 -20.53 -13.69
C ASP A 258 -23.21 -19.32 -13.79
N GLU A 259 -22.42 -19.25 -14.87
CA GLU A 259 -21.43 -18.17 -15.07
C GLU A 259 -22.04 -16.77 -15.05
N ARG A 260 -23.34 -16.62 -15.36
CA ARG A 260 -24.05 -15.34 -15.34
C ARG A 260 -24.20 -14.78 -13.93
N LEU A 261 -24.01 -15.61 -12.90
CA LEU A 261 -24.03 -15.21 -11.48
C LEU A 261 -22.66 -14.79 -10.95
N GLU A 262 -21.59 -14.97 -11.74
CA GLU A 262 -20.26 -14.51 -11.41
C GLU A 262 -19.93 -13.21 -12.16
N ILE A 263 -20.14 -12.09 -11.51
CA ILE A 263 -20.08 -10.76 -12.11
C ILE A 263 -18.73 -10.15 -11.81
N ALA A 264 -17.84 -10.18 -12.80
CA ALA A 264 -16.51 -9.61 -12.70
C ALA A 264 -16.51 -8.14 -13.12
N TYR A 265 -15.60 -7.36 -12.53
CA TYR A 265 -15.23 -6.03 -13.00
C TYR A 265 -13.74 -5.82 -12.80
N ASN A 266 -13.18 -4.80 -13.44
CA ASN A 266 -11.81 -4.34 -13.21
C ASN A 266 -11.74 -2.80 -13.18
N ASP A 267 -10.64 -2.31 -12.61
CA ASP A 267 -10.46 -0.87 -12.42
C ASP A 267 -10.19 -0.12 -13.75
N GLU A 268 -9.76 -0.84 -14.80
CA GLU A 268 -9.50 -0.27 -16.13
C GLU A 268 -10.79 0.11 -16.87
N GLU A 269 -11.92 -0.48 -16.48
CA GLU A 269 -13.24 -0.16 -17.05
C GLU A 269 -13.77 1.20 -16.60
N GLY A 270 -13.10 1.85 -15.62
CA GLY A 270 -13.46 3.18 -15.14
C GLY A 270 -14.83 3.26 -14.46
N LEU A 271 -15.35 2.14 -13.98
CA LEU A 271 -16.61 2.10 -13.23
C LEU A 271 -16.46 2.84 -11.90
N VAL A 272 -17.21 3.91 -11.75
CA VAL A 272 -17.34 4.59 -10.47
C VAL A 272 -18.41 3.85 -9.66
N TYR A 273 -18.06 3.41 -8.44
CA TYR A 273 -18.92 2.60 -7.58
C TYR A 273 -19.41 1.29 -8.23
N PRO A 274 -18.47 0.36 -8.59
CA PRO A 274 -18.82 -0.87 -9.29
C PRO A 274 -19.88 -1.72 -8.56
N GLY A 275 -19.83 -1.81 -7.24
CA GLY A 275 -20.83 -2.52 -6.45
C GLY A 275 -22.24 -1.97 -6.63
N TYR A 276 -22.40 -0.64 -6.73
CA TYR A 276 -23.70 -0.02 -6.99
C TYR A 276 -24.19 -0.31 -8.42
N VAL A 277 -23.35 -0.07 -9.41
CA VAL A 277 -23.71 -0.19 -10.83
C VAL A 277 -24.10 -1.64 -11.16
N LEU A 278 -23.24 -2.60 -10.78
CA LEU A 278 -23.45 -4.01 -11.11
C LEU A 278 -24.63 -4.61 -10.36
N THR A 279 -24.84 -4.23 -9.10
CA THR A 279 -26.01 -4.67 -8.34
C THR A 279 -27.29 -4.12 -8.94
N LYS A 280 -27.30 -2.84 -9.34
CA LYS A 280 -28.45 -2.23 -9.97
C LYS A 280 -28.81 -2.95 -11.27
N GLN A 281 -27.84 -3.19 -12.15
CA GLN A 281 -28.04 -3.95 -13.39
C GLN A 281 -28.57 -5.37 -13.13
N LEU A 282 -28.04 -6.05 -12.11
CA LEU A 282 -28.45 -7.40 -11.74
C LEU A 282 -29.89 -7.47 -11.25
N LEU A 283 -30.34 -6.47 -10.47
CA LEU A 283 -31.63 -6.47 -9.78
C LEU A 283 -32.75 -5.74 -10.53
N GLU A 284 -32.45 -4.85 -11.48
CA GLU A 284 -33.47 -4.06 -12.21
C GLU A 284 -34.51 -4.96 -12.90
N ASN A 285 -34.10 -6.05 -13.52
CA ASN A 285 -35.00 -7.02 -14.15
C ASN A 285 -35.05 -8.36 -13.38
N ASN A 286 -34.00 -8.67 -12.62
CA ASN A 286 -33.77 -9.91 -11.87
C ASN A 286 -34.20 -11.20 -12.61
N ASP A 287 -33.96 -11.25 -13.93
CA ASP A 287 -34.28 -12.42 -14.78
C ASP A 287 -33.59 -13.71 -14.35
N LEU A 288 -32.47 -13.56 -13.61
CA LEU A 288 -31.71 -14.67 -13.05
C LEU A 288 -32.31 -15.21 -11.74
N GLY A 289 -33.32 -14.55 -11.17
CA GLY A 289 -33.93 -14.92 -9.92
C GLY A 289 -32.98 -14.91 -8.73
N VAL A 290 -32.07 -13.93 -8.67
CA VAL A 290 -31.09 -13.81 -7.61
C VAL A 290 -31.79 -13.47 -6.29
N THR A 291 -31.44 -14.22 -5.25
CA THR A 291 -32.01 -14.03 -3.90
C THR A 291 -30.91 -13.72 -2.87
N ALA A 292 -29.63 -13.90 -3.23
CA ALA A 292 -28.48 -13.56 -2.38
C ALA A 292 -27.32 -13.05 -3.22
N ILE A 293 -26.52 -12.15 -2.65
CA ILE A 293 -25.32 -11.61 -3.29
C ILE A 293 -24.16 -11.70 -2.31
N PHE A 294 -23.10 -12.39 -2.71
CA PHE A 294 -21.78 -12.37 -2.09
C PHE A 294 -20.94 -11.30 -2.79
N TYR A 295 -20.42 -10.36 -2.03
CA TYR A 295 -19.49 -9.35 -2.54
C TYR A 295 -18.07 -9.70 -2.13
N PHE A 296 -17.14 -9.44 -3.04
CA PHE A 296 -15.72 -9.65 -2.82
C PHE A 296 -15.21 -9.03 -1.51
N ASN A 297 -15.70 -7.84 -1.15
CA ASN A 297 -15.38 -7.18 0.11
C ASN A 297 -16.56 -6.34 0.64
N ASP A 298 -16.40 -5.80 1.85
CA ASP A 298 -17.44 -5.02 2.52
C ASP A 298 -17.73 -3.68 1.82
N ASP A 299 -16.70 -3.02 1.25
CA ASP A 299 -16.91 -1.76 0.52
C ASP A 299 -17.82 -1.95 -0.70
N LEU A 300 -17.62 -3.04 -1.42
CA LEU A 300 -18.49 -3.41 -2.53
C LEU A 300 -19.89 -3.75 -2.06
N ALA A 301 -20.00 -4.46 -0.92
CA ALA A 301 -21.29 -4.81 -0.34
C ALA A 301 -22.09 -3.56 0.06
N PHE A 302 -21.47 -2.53 0.63
CA PHE A 302 -22.17 -1.28 0.96
C PHE A 302 -22.72 -0.55 -0.27
N GLN A 303 -21.95 -0.54 -1.34
CA GLN A 303 -22.40 0.01 -2.61
C GLN A 303 -23.60 -0.79 -3.15
N GLY A 304 -23.53 -2.13 -3.06
CA GLY A 304 -24.63 -3.02 -3.43
C GLY A 304 -25.86 -2.86 -2.56
N MET A 305 -25.70 -2.71 -1.25
CA MET A 305 -26.81 -2.40 -0.33
C MET A 305 -27.52 -1.11 -0.73
N THR A 306 -26.75 -0.07 -1.06
CA THR A 306 -27.31 1.21 -1.53
C THR A 306 -28.08 1.04 -2.84
N ALA A 307 -27.58 0.24 -3.77
CA ALA A 307 -28.26 -0.05 -5.04
C ALA A 307 -29.58 -0.82 -4.81
N ALA A 308 -29.54 -1.89 -4.01
CA ALA A 308 -30.73 -2.68 -3.67
C ALA A 308 -31.80 -1.80 -3.01
N GLN A 309 -31.43 -0.95 -2.06
CA GLN A 309 -32.35 -0.01 -1.41
C GLN A 309 -32.93 1.01 -2.40
N SER A 310 -32.15 1.50 -3.36
CA SER A 310 -32.63 2.43 -4.40
C SER A 310 -33.68 1.81 -5.33
N LEU A 311 -33.68 0.48 -5.43
CA LEU A 311 -34.67 -0.31 -6.16
C LEU A 311 -35.80 -0.83 -5.25
N ASN A 312 -35.92 -0.35 -4.00
CA ASN A 312 -36.89 -0.75 -2.98
C ASN A 312 -36.75 -2.21 -2.51
N PHE A 313 -35.62 -2.88 -2.69
CA PHE A 313 -35.36 -4.16 -2.07
C PHE A 313 -35.05 -3.98 -0.58
N ALA A 314 -35.80 -4.64 0.28
CA ALA A 314 -35.49 -4.71 1.71
C ALA A 314 -34.44 -5.80 1.99
N ILE A 315 -33.39 -5.43 2.70
CA ILE A 315 -32.32 -6.34 3.15
C ILE A 315 -32.57 -6.68 4.61
N PRO A 316 -32.65 -7.97 4.98
CA PRO A 316 -32.42 -9.19 4.18
C PRO A 316 -33.71 -9.78 3.55
N ARG A 317 -34.90 -9.19 3.74
CA ARG A 317 -36.19 -9.80 3.39
C ARG A 317 -36.30 -10.18 1.91
N ASP A 318 -35.92 -9.27 1.01
CA ASP A 318 -36.09 -9.43 -0.44
C ASP A 318 -34.78 -9.91 -1.12
N ILE A 319 -33.64 -9.55 -0.53
CA ILE A 319 -32.32 -9.93 -0.99
C ILE A 319 -31.37 -10.06 0.20
N SER A 320 -30.69 -11.18 0.30
CA SER A 320 -29.62 -11.39 1.28
C SER A 320 -28.28 -10.90 0.76
N ILE A 321 -27.47 -10.28 1.61
CA ILE A 321 -26.17 -9.69 1.24
C ILE A 321 -25.08 -10.10 2.23
N ALA A 322 -23.93 -10.51 1.71
CA ALA A 322 -22.73 -10.69 2.51
C ALA A 322 -21.52 -10.03 1.87
N GLY A 323 -20.62 -9.54 2.72
CA GLY A 323 -19.31 -9.00 2.34
C GLY A 323 -18.16 -9.90 2.75
N TYR A 324 -16.97 -9.30 2.81
CA TYR A 324 -15.73 -9.87 3.30
C TYR A 324 -14.88 -8.74 3.90
N ASP A 325 -14.10 -8.98 4.92
CA ASP A 325 -13.13 -8.14 5.62
C ASP A 325 -13.53 -7.73 7.05
N ASP A 326 -14.79 -7.67 7.41
CA ASP A 326 -15.28 -7.17 8.71
C ASP A 326 -14.66 -5.82 9.08
N ILE A 327 -14.78 -4.82 8.18
CA ILE A 327 -14.30 -3.48 8.45
C ILE A 327 -15.17 -2.78 9.51
N PRO A 328 -14.67 -1.74 10.21
CA PRO A 328 -15.41 -1.09 11.30
C PRO A 328 -16.83 -0.64 10.92
N ARG A 329 -17.01 -0.17 9.69
CA ARG A 329 -18.32 0.26 9.17
C ARG A 329 -19.36 -0.86 9.09
N SER A 330 -18.93 -2.12 8.92
CA SER A 330 -19.82 -3.28 8.85
C SER A 330 -20.61 -3.52 10.15
N ARG A 331 -20.15 -2.95 11.26
CA ARG A 331 -20.74 -3.09 12.61
C ARG A 331 -21.72 -1.98 12.98
N LEU A 332 -21.87 -0.96 12.14
CA LEU A 332 -22.75 0.18 12.44
C LEU A 332 -24.21 -0.28 12.53
N GLU A 333 -24.96 0.32 13.46
CA GLU A 333 -26.32 -0.10 13.81
C GLU A 333 -27.27 -0.16 12.60
N GLY A 334 -27.19 0.78 11.69
CA GLY A 334 -28.02 0.79 10.47
C GLY A 334 -27.53 -0.13 9.33
N ILE A 335 -26.41 -0.84 9.51
CA ILE A 335 -25.77 -1.67 8.47
C ILE A 335 -25.80 -3.14 8.88
N GLN A 336 -25.09 -3.50 9.95
CA GLN A 336 -25.02 -4.86 10.49
C GLN A 336 -24.76 -5.92 9.41
N LEU A 337 -23.70 -5.70 8.59
CA LEU A 337 -23.36 -6.55 7.45
C LEU A 337 -22.76 -7.89 7.93
N THR A 338 -23.36 -8.99 7.50
CA THR A 338 -22.76 -10.33 7.62
C THR A 338 -21.55 -10.42 6.68
N THR A 339 -20.42 -10.87 7.21
CA THR A 339 -19.14 -10.81 6.50
C THR A 339 -18.18 -11.89 6.99
N ILE A 340 -17.00 -11.99 6.40
CA ILE A 340 -15.89 -12.81 6.89
C ILE A 340 -14.91 -11.91 7.65
N SER A 341 -14.48 -12.37 8.83
CA SER A 341 -13.47 -11.65 9.61
C SER A 341 -12.13 -11.65 8.89
N HIS A 342 -11.55 -10.49 8.68
CA HIS A 342 -10.18 -10.37 8.19
C HIS A 342 -9.24 -10.15 9.38
N PRO A 343 -8.23 -10.99 9.59
CA PRO A 343 -7.32 -10.89 10.74
C PRO A 343 -6.24 -9.82 10.52
N LYS A 344 -6.65 -8.59 10.21
CA LYS A 344 -5.85 -7.46 9.72
C LYS A 344 -4.58 -7.22 10.54
N THR A 345 -4.76 -6.92 11.83
CA THR A 345 -3.63 -6.64 12.74
C THR A 345 -2.71 -7.86 12.87
N LEU A 346 -3.29 -9.06 12.94
CA LEU A 346 -2.53 -10.30 13.07
C LEU A 346 -1.68 -10.58 11.82
N LEU A 347 -2.21 -10.31 10.61
CA LEU A 347 -1.44 -10.40 9.36
C LEU A 347 -0.18 -9.53 9.42
N GLY A 348 -0.33 -8.27 9.82
CA GLY A 348 0.79 -7.34 9.99
C GLY A 348 1.79 -7.81 11.04
N THR A 349 1.29 -8.28 12.19
CA THR A 349 2.13 -8.80 13.29
C THR A 349 2.96 -9.99 12.84
N ILE A 350 2.34 -10.97 12.16
CA ILE A 350 3.04 -12.18 11.69
C ILE A 350 4.05 -11.81 10.59
N ALA A 351 3.69 -10.91 9.67
CA ALA A 351 4.61 -10.47 8.62
C ALA A 351 5.87 -9.81 9.20
N ALA A 352 5.71 -8.92 10.17
CA ALA A 352 6.83 -8.31 10.87
C ALA A 352 7.66 -9.34 11.65
N SER A 353 7.02 -10.32 12.29
CA SER A 353 7.71 -11.39 13.01
C SER A 353 8.55 -12.25 12.07
N LEU A 354 8.01 -12.63 10.91
CA LEU A 354 8.75 -13.37 9.88
C LEU A 354 9.91 -12.56 9.30
N LEU A 355 9.75 -11.24 9.21
CA LEU A 355 10.83 -10.36 8.77
C LEU A 355 11.95 -10.31 9.83
N LEU A 356 11.59 -10.13 11.11
CA LEU A 356 12.55 -10.11 12.22
C LEU A 356 13.30 -11.42 12.34
N GLU A 357 12.64 -12.56 12.19
CA GLU A 357 13.28 -13.87 12.20
C GLU A 357 14.39 -13.95 11.13
N GLN A 358 14.19 -13.37 9.94
CA GLN A 358 15.19 -13.37 8.89
C GLN A 358 16.42 -12.49 9.20
N PHE A 359 16.31 -11.51 10.10
CA PHE A 359 17.46 -10.74 10.56
C PHE A 359 18.31 -11.50 11.62
N GLU A 360 17.67 -12.36 12.39
CA GLU A 360 18.32 -13.10 13.48
C GLU A 360 19.05 -14.36 12.98
N LEU A 361 18.59 -14.93 11.86
CA LEU A 361 19.18 -16.13 11.28
C LEU A 361 20.43 -15.79 10.46
N THR A 362 21.60 -16.26 10.92
CA THR A 362 22.89 -16.11 10.22
C THR A 362 23.08 -17.11 9.07
N ASP A 363 22.44 -18.27 9.18
CA ASP A 363 22.37 -19.29 8.13
C ASP A 363 21.15 -19.05 7.22
N LYS A 364 21.10 -19.73 6.08
CA LYS A 364 20.02 -19.55 5.08
C LYS A 364 18.65 -19.47 5.73
N PRO A 365 17.98 -18.32 5.70
CA PRO A 365 16.68 -18.16 6.37
C PRO A 365 15.66 -19.15 5.80
N VAL A 366 14.98 -19.87 6.68
CA VAL A 366 13.87 -20.75 6.28
C VAL A 366 12.72 -19.90 5.80
N LYS A 367 12.30 -20.08 4.55
CA LYS A 367 11.11 -19.41 4.01
C LYS A 367 9.85 -20.15 4.47
N ARG A 368 8.88 -19.38 4.95
CA ARG A 368 7.64 -19.93 5.53
C ARG A 368 6.42 -19.32 4.85
N THR A 369 5.41 -20.15 4.62
CA THR A 369 4.06 -19.71 4.30
C THR A 369 3.18 -19.95 5.51
N ILE A 370 2.58 -18.89 6.04
CA ILE A 370 1.61 -18.95 7.14
C ILE A 370 0.25 -18.58 6.56
N THR A 371 -0.71 -19.51 6.66
CA THR A 371 -2.09 -19.26 6.26
C THR A 371 -2.94 -19.05 7.52
N ILE A 372 -3.68 -17.95 7.56
CA ILE A 372 -4.56 -17.61 8.67
C ILE A 372 -5.99 -17.88 8.25
N HIS A 373 -6.68 -18.71 9.05
CA HIS A 373 -8.10 -18.97 8.83
C HIS A 373 -8.96 -17.79 9.28
N SER A 374 -10.03 -17.56 8.56
CA SER A 374 -11.05 -16.56 8.83
C SER A 374 -12.36 -17.23 9.19
N SER A 375 -13.22 -16.54 9.90
CA SER A 375 -14.55 -17.03 10.30
C SER A 375 -15.66 -16.10 9.86
N VAL A 376 -16.85 -16.66 9.69
CA VAL A 376 -18.07 -15.88 9.43
C VAL A 376 -18.42 -15.04 10.65
N VAL A 377 -18.72 -13.78 10.41
CA VAL A 377 -19.31 -12.86 11.40
C VAL A 377 -20.77 -12.67 11.03
N HIS A 378 -21.63 -13.40 11.72
CA HIS A 378 -23.07 -13.33 11.51
C HIS A 378 -23.64 -12.00 12.01
N ARG A 379 -24.42 -11.32 11.15
CA ARG A 379 -25.20 -10.12 11.48
C ARG A 379 -26.57 -10.18 10.80
N ASN A 380 -27.12 -9.05 10.39
CA ASN A 380 -28.53 -8.92 10.07
C ASN A 380 -28.86 -8.90 8.56
N THR A 381 -27.90 -9.15 7.67
CA THR A 381 -28.10 -9.01 6.21
C THR A 381 -28.37 -10.32 5.48
N ILE A 382 -28.61 -11.42 6.21
CA ILE A 382 -28.96 -12.72 5.64
C ILE A 382 -30.22 -13.25 6.31
N ALA A 383 -31.17 -13.72 5.50
CA ALA A 383 -32.39 -14.40 5.92
C ALA A 383 -32.80 -15.44 4.86
N PRO A 384 -33.75 -16.35 5.11
CA PRO A 384 -34.25 -17.23 4.07
C PRO A 384 -34.73 -16.48 2.82
N PRO A 385 -34.61 -17.08 1.61
CA PRO A 385 -35.08 -16.45 0.38
C PRO A 385 -36.57 -16.13 0.46
N PRO A 386 -37.04 -15.07 -0.22
CA PRO A 386 -38.45 -14.75 -0.27
C PRO A 386 -39.24 -15.92 -0.83
N GLU A 387 -40.41 -16.22 -0.24
CA GLU A 387 -41.35 -17.18 -0.82
C GLU A 387 -41.76 -16.69 -2.21
N LYS A 388 -41.67 -17.59 -3.22
CA LYS A 388 -42.15 -17.23 -4.56
C LYS A 388 -43.67 -16.99 -4.45
N VAL A 389 -44.08 -15.74 -4.62
CA VAL A 389 -45.51 -15.37 -4.81
C VAL A 389 -45.97 -15.85 -6.16
#